data_20e5895b268160a96a829e912db308bb
#
_entry.id   20e5895b268160a96a829e912db308bb
#
_cell.length_a   1.000
_cell.length_b   1.000
_cell.length_c   1.000
_cell.angle_alpha   90.00
_cell.angle_beta   90.00
_cell.angle_gamma   90.00
#
_symmetry.space_group_name_H-M   'P 1'
#
loop_
_entity.id
_entity.type
_entity.pdbx_description
1 polymer ?
#
loop_
_entity_poly.entity_id
_entity_poly.type
_entity_poly.pdbx_seq_one_letter_code
_entity_poly.pdbx_strand_id
1 'polypeptide(L)'
;MTNRRNKDKEIEELKARNTYLENKNKIFTSWNNMSDRERLILVLLWVVVIILIAFIITLSVTNTTKNPIETKEDYERIIGTLEDREWKVSESTLKNLQTLIPQTKGEASTALEGDRITLTILISNGDSYTLTFTYRNGRIISLFKGEIIYLEYTETVYGGGKTLTLYYRNEKIVFKEKR
;
A
#
# COMPACT_ATOMS: atom_id res chain seq x y z
N MET A 1 34.23 21.48 -29.71
CA MET A 1 33.04 20.64 -30.05
C MET A 1 31.83 20.79 -29.10
N THR A 2 31.98 21.40 -27.95
CA THR A 2 30.93 21.57 -26.89
C THR A 2 29.83 22.58 -27.24
N ASN A 3 30.11 23.57 -28.08
CA ASN A 3 29.19 24.67 -28.36
C ASN A 3 27.99 24.30 -29.31
N ARG A 4 28.17 23.29 -30.17
CA ARG A 4 27.08 22.80 -31.06
C ARG A 4 26.04 22.00 -30.28
N ARG A 5 26.43 21.15 -29.36
CA ARG A 5 25.53 20.31 -28.55
C ARG A 5 24.61 21.11 -27.63
N ASN A 6 25.08 22.28 -27.14
CA ASN A 6 24.25 23.16 -26.31
C ASN A 6 23.19 23.91 -27.16
N LYS A 7 23.55 24.33 -28.36
CA LYS A 7 22.59 24.99 -29.29
C LYS A 7 21.49 24.02 -29.73
N ASP A 8 21.82 22.76 -29.99
CA ASP A 8 20.83 21.78 -30.42
C ASP A 8 19.81 21.48 -29.31
N LYS A 9 20.24 21.40 -28.04
CA LYS A 9 19.35 21.28 -26.88
C LYS A 9 18.45 22.50 -26.70
N GLU A 10 18.99 23.69 -26.83
CA GLU A 10 18.23 24.95 -26.71
C GLU A 10 17.16 25.05 -27.79
N ILE A 11 17.47 24.62 -29.04
CA ILE A 11 16.51 24.57 -30.14
C ILE A 11 15.40 23.52 -29.85
N GLU A 12 15.73 22.40 -29.30
CA GLU A 12 14.77 21.34 -28.94
C GLU A 12 13.81 21.79 -27.81
N GLU A 13 14.35 22.46 -26.78
CA GLU A 13 13.53 23.05 -25.70
C GLU A 13 12.60 24.16 -26.23
N LEU A 14 13.09 25.03 -27.12
CA LEU A 14 12.26 26.06 -27.72
C LEU A 14 11.14 25.47 -28.60
N LYS A 15 11.42 24.40 -29.35
CA LYS A 15 10.40 23.70 -30.14
C LYS A 15 9.35 23.06 -29.25
N ALA A 16 9.77 22.36 -28.16
CA ALA A 16 8.84 21.78 -27.21
C ALA A 16 7.95 22.83 -26.53
N ARG A 17 8.53 23.97 -26.16
CA ARG A 17 7.79 25.12 -25.60
C ARG A 17 6.80 25.73 -26.55
N ASN A 18 7.17 25.90 -27.84
CA ASN A 18 6.27 26.41 -28.89
C ASN A 18 5.10 25.43 -29.13
N THR A 19 5.38 24.14 -29.24
CA THR A 19 4.32 23.13 -29.41
C THR A 19 3.36 23.12 -28.23
N TYR A 20 3.86 23.27 -27.00
CA TYR A 20 3.02 23.40 -25.78
C TYR A 20 2.13 24.66 -25.85
N LEU A 21 2.67 25.83 -26.25
CA LEU A 21 1.93 27.06 -26.35
C LEU A 21 0.88 27.00 -27.48
N GLU A 22 1.20 26.40 -28.62
CA GLU A 22 0.24 26.19 -29.73
C GLU A 22 -0.92 25.28 -29.28
N ASN A 23 -0.64 24.20 -28.60
CA ASN A 23 -1.68 23.30 -28.07
C ASN A 23 -2.56 24.02 -27.03
N LYS A 24 -1.96 24.79 -26.12
CA LYS A 24 -2.70 25.62 -25.16
C LYS A 24 -3.61 26.64 -25.83
N ASN A 25 -3.12 27.31 -26.86
CA ASN A 25 -3.92 28.27 -27.63
C ASN A 25 -5.05 27.58 -28.42
N LYS A 26 -4.83 26.40 -28.99
CA LYS A 26 -5.88 25.60 -29.63
C LYS A 26 -7.01 25.23 -28.69
N ILE A 27 -6.67 24.79 -27.47
CA ILE A 27 -7.66 24.45 -26.45
C ILE A 27 -8.45 25.71 -26.06
N PHE A 28 -7.78 26.84 -25.84
CA PHE A 28 -8.42 28.08 -25.42
C PHE A 28 -9.32 28.65 -26.51
N THR A 29 -8.89 28.63 -27.79
CA THR A 29 -9.73 29.08 -28.94
C THR A 29 -10.90 28.12 -29.17
N SER A 30 -10.71 26.80 -28.99
CA SER A 30 -11.81 25.85 -29.08
C SER A 30 -12.86 26.09 -27.98
N TRP A 31 -12.44 26.36 -26.76
CA TRP A 31 -13.34 26.70 -25.65
C TRP A 31 -14.13 27.99 -25.91
N ASN A 32 -13.47 29.05 -26.45
CA ASN A 32 -14.14 30.32 -26.74
C ASN A 32 -15.13 30.24 -27.90
N ASN A 33 -14.91 29.31 -28.83
CA ASN A 33 -15.78 29.10 -29.98
C ASN A 33 -16.96 28.15 -29.70
N MET A 34 -16.99 27.55 -28.52
CA MET A 34 -18.10 26.67 -28.10
C MET A 34 -19.33 27.53 -27.73
N SER A 35 -20.49 27.05 -28.12
CA SER A 35 -21.76 27.59 -27.65
C SER A 35 -21.95 27.34 -26.14
N ASP A 36 -22.75 28.13 -25.46
CA ASP A 36 -23.03 27.97 -24.03
C ASP A 36 -23.60 26.59 -23.71
N ARG A 37 -24.35 25.98 -24.60
CA ARG A 37 -24.85 24.59 -24.45
C ARG A 37 -23.71 23.56 -24.47
N GLU A 38 -22.79 23.71 -25.38
CA GLU A 38 -21.62 22.78 -25.48
C GLU A 38 -20.72 22.91 -24.28
N ARG A 39 -20.48 24.12 -23.78
CA ARG A 39 -19.73 24.34 -22.51
C ARG A 39 -20.41 23.68 -21.32
N LEU A 40 -21.72 23.84 -21.20
CA LEU A 40 -22.51 23.25 -20.14
C LEU A 40 -22.45 21.71 -20.17
N ILE A 41 -22.56 21.12 -21.36
CA ILE A 41 -22.45 19.66 -21.55
C ILE A 41 -21.06 19.17 -21.13
N LEU A 42 -20.01 19.90 -21.51
CA LEU A 42 -18.62 19.54 -21.19
C LEU A 42 -18.36 19.62 -19.67
N VAL A 43 -18.86 20.66 -19.01
CA VAL A 43 -18.77 20.80 -17.55
C VAL A 43 -19.51 19.67 -16.83
N LEU A 44 -20.73 19.34 -17.27
CA LEU A 44 -21.50 18.22 -16.72
C LEU A 44 -20.77 16.89 -16.90
N LEU A 45 -20.16 16.67 -18.05
CA LEU A 45 -19.37 15.46 -18.34
C LEU A 45 -18.16 15.35 -17.40
N TRP A 46 -17.45 16.45 -17.15
CA TRP A 46 -16.35 16.50 -16.19
C TRP A 46 -16.81 16.22 -14.74
N VAL A 47 -17.96 16.76 -14.34
CA VAL A 47 -18.54 16.49 -13.02
C VAL A 47 -18.86 14.99 -12.86
N VAL A 48 -19.44 14.37 -13.89
CA VAL A 48 -19.72 12.92 -13.88
C VAL A 48 -18.43 12.11 -13.78
N VAL A 49 -17.38 12.48 -14.51
CA VAL A 49 -16.07 11.81 -14.44
C VAL A 49 -15.47 11.93 -13.04
N ILE A 50 -15.52 13.11 -12.43
CA ILE A 50 -15.02 13.32 -11.05
C ILE A 50 -15.80 12.46 -10.05
N ILE A 51 -17.13 12.40 -10.17
CA ILE A 51 -17.98 11.56 -9.32
C ILE A 51 -17.62 10.08 -9.49
N LEU A 52 -17.42 9.61 -10.72
CA LEU A 52 -17.01 8.23 -11.00
C LEU A 52 -15.64 7.91 -10.40
N ILE A 53 -14.67 8.82 -10.52
CA ILE A 53 -13.35 8.64 -9.92
C ILE A 53 -13.45 8.60 -8.38
N ALA A 54 -14.22 9.50 -7.77
CA ALA A 54 -14.46 9.51 -6.33
C ALA A 54 -15.15 8.21 -5.87
N PHE A 55 -16.12 7.70 -6.65
CA PHE A 55 -16.81 6.44 -6.38
C PHE A 55 -15.86 5.24 -6.47
N ILE A 56 -14.99 5.19 -7.48
CA ILE A 56 -13.96 4.14 -7.61
C ILE A 56 -12.99 4.19 -6.42
N ILE A 57 -12.55 5.37 -6.01
CA ILE A 57 -11.66 5.54 -4.85
C ILE A 57 -12.36 5.08 -3.56
N THR A 58 -13.63 5.47 -3.34
CA THR A 58 -14.39 5.02 -2.17
C THR A 58 -14.60 3.51 -2.18
N LEU A 59 -14.95 2.91 -3.31
CA LEU A 59 -15.05 1.45 -3.44
C LEU A 59 -13.69 0.76 -3.18
N SER A 60 -12.60 1.34 -3.61
CA SER A 60 -11.25 0.78 -3.37
C SER A 60 -10.84 0.86 -1.90
N VAL A 61 -11.27 1.90 -1.19
CA VAL A 61 -10.99 2.08 0.25
C VAL A 61 -11.92 1.22 1.12
N THR A 62 -13.20 1.06 0.74
CA THR A 62 -14.17 0.24 1.49
C THR A 62 -14.01 -1.25 1.25
N ASN A 63 -13.43 -1.66 0.11
CA ASN A 63 -13.13 -3.06 -0.20
C ASN A 63 -11.83 -3.59 0.42
N THR A 64 -11.18 -2.81 1.30
CA THR A 64 -10.26 -3.41 2.27
C THR A 64 -11.13 -4.17 3.25
N THR A 65 -11.50 -5.40 2.93
CA THR A 65 -12.18 -6.29 3.87
C THR A 65 -11.22 -6.47 5.04
N LYS A 66 -11.41 -5.67 6.10
CA LYS A 66 -11.07 -6.14 7.42
C LYS A 66 -11.97 -7.37 7.60
N ASN A 67 -11.38 -8.54 7.49
CA ASN A 67 -12.01 -9.73 8.03
C ASN A 67 -11.78 -9.63 9.56
N PRO A 68 -12.71 -9.11 10.34
CA PRO A 68 -12.59 -9.20 11.79
C PRO A 68 -12.57 -10.69 12.09
N ILE A 69 -11.54 -11.12 12.82
CA ILE A 69 -11.48 -12.48 13.34
C ILE A 69 -12.41 -12.49 14.55
N GLU A 70 -13.71 -12.59 14.29
CA GLU A 70 -14.74 -12.58 15.32
C GLU A 70 -14.94 -13.98 15.91
N THR A 71 -14.68 -15.01 15.12
CA THR A 71 -14.89 -16.39 15.51
C THR A 71 -13.60 -17.21 15.45
N LYS A 72 -13.60 -18.36 16.15
CA LYS A 72 -12.49 -19.31 16.07
C LYS A 72 -12.37 -19.91 14.66
N GLU A 73 -13.50 -20.07 13.94
CA GLU A 73 -13.55 -20.58 12.58
C GLU A 73 -12.88 -19.60 11.59
N ASP A 74 -13.09 -18.28 11.77
CA ASP A 74 -12.37 -17.25 10.99
C ASP A 74 -10.87 -17.31 11.23
N TYR A 75 -10.47 -17.57 12.48
CA TYR A 75 -9.06 -17.74 12.83
C TYR A 75 -8.45 -18.97 12.15
N GLU A 76 -9.11 -20.13 12.20
CA GLU A 76 -8.66 -21.37 11.55
C GLU A 76 -8.54 -21.22 10.02
N ARG A 77 -9.47 -20.48 9.41
CA ARG A 77 -9.38 -20.18 7.98
C ARG A 77 -8.19 -19.28 7.65
N ILE A 78 -7.93 -18.24 8.44
CA ILE A 78 -6.83 -17.30 8.22
C ILE A 78 -5.49 -17.97 8.49
N ILE A 79 -5.39 -18.79 9.51
CA ILE A 79 -4.20 -19.59 9.82
C ILE A 79 -3.72 -20.34 8.58
N GLY A 80 -4.59 -21.09 7.92
CA GLY A 80 -4.21 -21.85 6.72
C GLY A 80 -3.69 -20.98 5.57
N THR A 81 -4.06 -19.69 5.53
CA THR A 81 -3.55 -18.76 4.52
C THR A 81 -2.19 -18.17 4.86
N LEU A 82 -1.75 -18.29 6.11
CA LEU A 82 -0.49 -17.75 6.62
C LEU A 82 0.64 -18.78 6.67
N GLU A 83 0.34 -20.05 6.40
CA GLU A 83 1.32 -21.11 6.42
C GLU A 83 2.39 -20.90 5.35
N ASP A 84 3.67 -20.98 5.76
CA ASP A 84 4.85 -20.90 4.90
C ASP A 84 4.91 -19.67 3.97
N ARG A 85 4.51 -18.51 4.49
CA ARG A 85 4.55 -17.26 3.74
C ARG A 85 5.77 -16.41 4.09
N GLU A 86 6.30 -15.76 3.05
CA GLU A 86 7.35 -14.76 3.20
C GLU A 86 6.77 -13.35 3.12
N TRP A 87 7.27 -12.48 3.97
CA TRP A 87 6.81 -11.12 4.14
C TRP A 87 7.96 -10.13 4.07
N LYS A 88 7.66 -8.94 3.54
CA LYS A 88 8.56 -7.79 3.57
C LYS A 88 7.88 -6.62 4.24
N VAL A 89 8.55 -5.98 5.20
CA VAL A 89 8.00 -4.80 5.85
C VAL A 89 7.88 -3.65 4.85
N SER A 90 6.80 -2.87 4.98
CA SER A 90 6.62 -1.65 4.19
C SER A 90 7.69 -0.62 4.58
N GLU A 91 8.29 0.05 3.59
CA GLU A 91 9.32 1.07 3.82
C GLU A 91 8.87 2.16 4.79
N SER A 92 7.59 2.54 4.74
CA SER A 92 7.00 3.53 5.64
C SER A 92 6.98 3.11 7.12
N THR A 93 7.03 1.80 7.41
CA THR A 93 6.96 1.25 8.78
C THR A 93 8.23 0.51 9.21
N LEU A 94 9.26 0.47 8.34
CA LEU A 94 10.52 -0.20 8.64
C LEU A 94 11.21 0.40 9.88
N LYS A 95 11.19 1.72 10.04
CA LYS A 95 11.77 2.38 11.22
C LYS A 95 11.09 1.95 12.52
N ASN A 96 9.77 1.77 12.51
CA ASN A 96 9.02 1.30 13.66
C ASN A 96 9.43 -0.12 14.04
N LEU A 97 9.62 -1.00 13.04
CA LEU A 97 10.12 -2.34 13.26
C LEU A 97 11.55 -2.33 13.82
N GLN A 98 12.42 -1.48 13.32
CA GLN A 98 13.80 -1.33 13.81
C GLN A 98 13.88 -0.79 15.24
N THR A 99 12.90 -0.02 15.68
CA THR A 99 12.78 0.41 17.07
C THR A 99 12.44 -0.77 18.00
N LEU A 100 11.63 -1.71 17.51
CA LEU A 100 11.28 -2.93 18.26
C LEU A 100 12.41 -3.95 18.25
N ILE A 101 12.91 -4.25 17.07
CA ILE A 101 13.90 -5.27 16.75
C ILE A 101 15.05 -4.59 15.99
N PRO A 102 16.07 -4.11 16.71
CA PRO A 102 17.23 -3.48 16.08
C PRO A 102 17.90 -4.38 15.03
N GLN A 103 18.50 -3.80 14.03
CA GLN A 103 19.23 -4.48 12.96
C GLN A 103 18.39 -5.43 12.08
N THR A 104 17.05 -5.34 12.12
CA THR A 104 16.21 -6.11 11.19
C THR A 104 16.36 -5.61 9.76
N LYS A 105 16.35 -6.56 8.80
CA LYS A 105 16.28 -6.29 7.37
C LYS A 105 14.87 -5.97 6.87
N GLY A 106 13.85 -6.15 7.74
CA GLY A 106 12.47 -5.99 7.36
C GLY A 106 11.90 -7.17 6.58
N GLU A 107 12.56 -8.33 6.65
CA GLU A 107 12.07 -9.59 6.11
C GLU A 107 11.57 -10.48 7.21
N ALA A 108 10.48 -11.19 6.94
CA ALA A 108 9.88 -12.11 7.89
C ALA A 108 9.26 -13.30 7.17
N SER A 109 9.04 -14.38 7.91
CA SER A 109 8.27 -15.55 7.47
C SER A 109 7.23 -15.93 8.51
N THR A 110 6.14 -16.54 8.07
CA THR A 110 5.13 -17.11 8.95
C THR A 110 5.14 -18.62 8.82
N ALA A 111 5.00 -19.31 9.94
CA ALA A 111 4.80 -20.76 10.01
C ALA A 111 3.68 -21.07 11.00
N LEU A 112 3.12 -22.27 10.91
CA LEU A 112 2.11 -22.76 11.83
C LEU A 112 2.68 -23.85 12.73
N GLU A 113 2.41 -23.73 14.03
CA GLU A 113 2.72 -24.74 15.02
C GLU A 113 1.43 -25.11 15.77
N GLY A 114 0.67 -26.05 15.24
CA GLY A 114 -0.66 -26.38 15.73
C GLY A 114 -1.67 -25.26 15.54
N ASP A 115 -2.14 -24.67 16.64
CA ASP A 115 -3.06 -23.53 16.66
C ASP A 115 -2.36 -22.16 16.81
N ARG A 116 -1.03 -22.12 16.64
CA ARG A 116 -0.22 -20.92 16.85
C ARG A 116 0.39 -20.44 15.56
N ILE A 117 0.41 -19.13 15.38
CA ILE A 117 1.12 -18.47 14.28
C ILE A 117 2.49 -18.04 14.79
N THR A 118 3.53 -18.49 14.12
CA THR A 118 4.90 -18.09 14.40
C THR A 118 5.36 -17.12 13.36
N LEU A 119 5.68 -15.88 13.76
CA LEU A 119 6.27 -14.85 12.89
C LEU A 119 7.76 -14.75 13.19
N THR A 120 8.59 -15.17 12.25
CA THR A 120 10.05 -15.12 12.34
C THR A 120 10.58 -13.94 11.54
N ILE A 121 11.23 -12.97 12.20
CA ILE A 121 11.78 -11.75 11.62
C ILE A 121 13.28 -11.88 11.50
N LEU A 122 13.84 -11.67 10.30
CA LEU A 122 15.26 -11.82 10.03
C LEU A 122 16.06 -10.59 10.49
N ILE A 123 17.20 -10.87 11.14
CA ILE A 123 18.16 -9.86 11.60
C ILE A 123 19.39 -9.84 10.67
N SER A 124 20.07 -8.71 10.61
CA SER A 124 21.19 -8.47 9.64
C SER A 124 22.38 -9.40 9.79
N ASN A 125 22.63 -9.92 10.97
CA ASN A 125 23.72 -10.85 11.26
C ASN A 125 23.44 -12.32 10.91
N GLY A 126 22.24 -12.62 10.37
CA GLY A 126 21.79 -13.97 10.07
C GLY A 126 20.95 -14.61 11.20
N ASP A 127 20.82 -13.95 12.34
CA ASP A 127 19.92 -14.35 13.41
C ASP A 127 18.46 -14.07 13.04
N SER A 128 17.55 -14.58 13.86
CA SER A 128 16.13 -14.32 13.72
C SER A 128 15.49 -14.03 15.06
N TYR A 129 14.41 -13.25 15.02
CA TYR A 129 13.57 -13.00 16.17
C TYR A 129 12.18 -13.59 15.92
N THR A 130 11.74 -14.47 16.84
CA THR A 130 10.49 -15.21 16.67
C THR A 130 9.44 -14.71 17.66
N LEU A 131 8.24 -14.43 17.13
CA LEU A 131 7.05 -14.06 17.87
C LEU A 131 5.99 -15.14 17.66
N THR A 132 5.47 -15.70 18.74
CA THR A 132 4.40 -16.70 18.69
C THR A 132 3.08 -16.09 19.10
N PHE A 133 2.08 -16.17 18.23
CA PHE A 133 0.76 -15.61 18.40
C PHE A 133 -0.28 -16.70 18.64
N THR A 134 -1.24 -16.40 19.49
CA THR A 134 -2.39 -17.27 19.78
C THR A 134 -3.69 -16.46 19.63
N TYR A 135 -4.78 -17.15 19.31
CA TYR A 135 -6.10 -16.55 19.30
C TYR A 135 -6.68 -16.48 20.71
N ARG A 136 -7.05 -15.27 21.14
CA ARG A 136 -7.75 -15.04 22.40
C ARG A 136 -8.77 -13.90 22.25
N ASN A 137 -10.00 -14.14 22.68
CA ASN A 137 -11.06 -13.13 22.75
C ASN A 137 -11.24 -12.31 21.45
N GLY A 138 -11.31 -13.00 20.31
CA GLY A 138 -11.49 -12.34 19.01
C GLY A 138 -10.24 -11.64 18.45
N ARG A 139 -9.05 -11.89 19.02
CA ARG A 139 -7.80 -11.26 18.59
C ARG A 139 -6.66 -12.23 18.51
N ILE A 140 -5.75 -12.01 17.58
CA ILE A 140 -4.47 -12.73 17.51
C ILE A 140 -3.46 -11.94 18.34
N ILE A 141 -3.00 -12.51 19.41
CA ILE A 141 -2.15 -11.83 20.39
C ILE A 141 -0.87 -12.61 20.70
N SER A 142 0.18 -11.87 21.06
CA SER A 142 1.42 -12.41 21.63
C SER A 142 1.91 -11.51 22.76
N LEU A 143 2.89 -11.99 23.50
CA LEU A 143 3.60 -11.20 24.50
C LEU A 143 5.00 -10.84 23.99
N PHE A 144 5.28 -9.55 23.97
CA PHE A 144 6.59 -9.02 23.63
C PHE A 144 7.10 -8.09 24.73
N LYS A 145 8.22 -8.44 25.35
CA LYS A 145 8.81 -7.67 26.47
C LYS A 145 7.80 -7.35 27.59
N GLY A 146 6.89 -8.32 27.88
CA GLY A 146 5.87 -8.17 28.92
C GLY A 146 4.62 -7.38 28.50
N GLU A 147 4.54 -6.92 27.28
CA GLU A 147 3.38 -6.20 26.73
C GLU A 147 2.64 -7.04 25.70
N ILE A 148 1.32 -6.84 25.60
CA ILE A 148 0.50 -7.51 24.59
C ILE A 148 0.69 -6.81 23.26
N ILE A 149 1.00 -7.60 22.23
CA ILE A 149 1.03 -7.19 20.84
C ILE A 149 -0.09 -7.88 20.07
N TYR A 150 -0.59 -7.22 19.03
CA TYR A 150 -1.70 -7.70 18.20
C TYR A 150 -1.23 -7.93 16.78
N LEU A 151 -1.75 -8.98 16.15
CA LEU A 151 -1.54 -9.26 14.75
C LEU A 151 -2.88 -9.21 14.01
N GLU A 152 -2.94 -8.43 12.93
CA GLU A 152 -4.07 -8.39 12.00
C GLU A 152 -3.63 -8.90 10.63
N TYR A 153 -4.49 -9.70 10.01
CA TYR A 153 -4.34 -10.10 8.62
C TYR A 153 -5.40 -9.41 7.77
N THR A 154 -4.99 -8.89 6.61
CA THR A 154 -5.91 -8.31 5.64
C THR A 154 -5.56 -8.78 4.24
N GLU A 155 -6.57 -9.11 3.46
CA GLU A 155 -6.45 -9.45 2.05
C GLU A 155 -7.22 -8.43 1.21
N THR A 156 -6.55 -7.88 0.19
CA THR A 156 -7.17 -6.90 -0.71
C THR A 156 -7.87 -7.64 -1.85
N VAL A 157 -9.16 -7.49 -2.00
CA VAL A 157 -9.98 -8.16 -3.02
C VAL A 157 -9.54 -7.78 -4.45
N TYR A 158 -9.14 -6.53 -4.65
CA TYR A 158 -8.61 -6.04 -5.94
C TYR A 158 -7.08 -5.94 -5.87
N GLY A 159 -6.39 -6.81 -6.62
CA GLY A 159 -4.93 -6.83 -6.71
C GLY A 159 -4.23 -7.90 -5.87
N GLY A 160 -4.96 -8.71 -5.09
CA GLY A 160 -4.45 -9.93 -4.44
C GLY A 160 -3.28 -9.69 -3.48
N GLY A 161 -3.19 -8.49 -2.88
CA GLY A 161 -2.17 -8.17 -1.90
C GLY A 161 -2.58 -8.61 -0.51
N LYS A 162 -1.79 -9.48 0.12
CA LYS A 162 -1.95 -9.87 1.52
C LYS A 162 -1.05 -9.01 2.38
N THR A 163 -1.57 -8.60 3.53
CA THR A 163 -0.81 -7.81 4.50
C THR A 163 -0.98 -8.37 5.91
N LEU A 164 0.12 -8.41 6.66
CA LEU A 164 0.12 -8.61 8.10
C LEU A 164 0.42 -7.28 8.77
N THR A 165 -0.35 -6.93 9.77
CA THR A 165 -0.13 -5.72 10.56
C THR A 165 0.11 -6.10 12.01
N LEU A 166 1.30 -5.74 12.50
CA LEU A 166 1.67 -5.90 13.89
C LEU A 166 1.45 -4.57 14.62
N TYR A 167 0.72 -4.61 15.71
CA TYR A 167 0.49 -3.46 16.59
C TYR A 167 1.23 -3.65 17.91
N TYR A 168 2.08 -2.69 18.22
CA TYR A 168 2.80 -2.61 19.49
C TYR A 168 2.71 -1.21 20.06
N ARG A 169 2.13 -1.04 21.23
CA ARG A 169 1.80 0.28 21.79
C ARG A 169 0.98 1.08 20.78
N ASN A 170 1.49 2.25 20.38
CA ASN A 170 0.87 3.13 19.36
C ASN A 170 1.51 2.96 17.97
N GLU A 171 2.43 2.01 17.82
CA GLU A 171 3.14 1.77 16.57
C GLU A 171 2.45 0.72 15.73
N LYS A 172 2.38 0.99 14.44
CA LYS A 172 1.85 0.09 13.42
C LYS A 172 2.99 -0.34 12.49
N ILE A 173 3.17 -1.65 12.32
CA ILE A 173 4.17 -2.24 11.44
C ILE A 173 3.45 -3.09 10.40
N VAL A 174 3.60 -2.74 9.13
CA VAL A 174 2.90 -3.40 8.02
C VAL A 174 3.87 -4.24 7.21
N PHE A 175 3.58 -5.52 7.13
CA PHE A 175 4.26 -6.49 6.28
C PHE A 175 3.40 -6.78 5.06
N LYS A 176 4.01 -6.82 3.88
CA LYS A 176 3.38 -7.21 2.61
C LYS A 176 3.93 -8.57 2.19
N GLU A 177 3.09 -9.44 1.66
CA GLU A 177 3.51 -10.71 1.11
C GLU A 177 4.54 -10.51 0.00
N LYS A 178 5.65 -11.24 0.03
CA LYS A 178 6.60 -11.33 -1.09
C LYS A 178 5.94 -12.13 -2.21
N ARG A 179 5.93 -11.56 -3.39
CA ARG A 179 5.51 -12.23 -4.63
C ARG A 179 6.70 -12.84 -5.32
#